data_b159a9400c558eaa067ec180a9733944
#
_entry.id   b159a9400c558eaa067ec180a9733944
#
_cell.length_a   1.000
_cell.length_b   1.000
_cell.length_c   1.000
_cell.angle_alpha   90.00
_cell.angle_beta   90.00
_cell.angle_gamma   90.00
#
_symmetry.space_group_name_H-M   'P 1'
#
loop_
_entity.id
_entity.type
_entity.pdbx_description
1 polymer ?
#
loop_
_entity_poly.entity_id
_entity_poly.type
_entity_poly.pdbx_seq_one_letter_code
_entity_poly.pdbx_strand_id
1 'polypeptide(L)'
;MSDGSADQQTAQQPETPQRLETLAIHAGYSVEPTTKAVAVPIYHTSSYAFDNTQHGADLFDLKVAGNIYTRIMNPTNAVLEERVAALEGGIGALAVASG
;
A
#
# COMPACT_ATOMS: atom_id res chain seq x y z
N MET A 1 -27.78 1.91 7.08
CA MET A 1 -27.06 1.85 6.89
C MET A 1 -26.45 1.84 6.82
N SER A 2 -26.49 1.76 6.93
CA SER A 2 -25.52 1.65 6.79
C SER A 2 -24.98 1.56 6.58
N ASP A 3 -25.22 1.51 6.59
CA ASP A 3 -24.35 1.32 6.18
C ASP A 3 -23.83 1.35 5.82
N GLY A 4 -23.89 1.53 5.65
CA GLY A 4 -23.09 1.63 5.09
C GLY A 4 -22.55 1.84 4.78
N SER A 5 -22.36 2.16 4.71
CA SER A 5 -21.52 2.26 4.32
C SER A 5 -20.64 2.10 4.41
N ALA A 6 -20.59 2.09 4.97
CA ALA A 6 -19.56 1.81 5.06
C ALA A 6 -19.24 1.04 5.06
N ASP A 7 -19.63 0.78 5.17
CA ASP A 7 -19.11 -0.10 5.03
C ASP A 7 -18.80 -0.43 4.21
N GLN A 8 -18.98 -0.03 3.75
CA GLN A 8 -18.54 -0.46 2.93
C GLN A 8 -17.43 -0.38 2.58
N GLN A 9 -16.75 0.03 2.82
CA GLN A 9 -15.60 -0.16 2.59
C GLN A 9 -14.85 -0.81 3.22
N THR A 10 -14.92 -0.90 3.91
CA THR A 10 -14.06 -1.63 4.42
C THR A 10 -14.28 -2.76 4.26
N ALA A 11 -14.94 -2.64 4.27
CA ALA A 11 -15.08 -3.63 4.14
C ALA A 11 -15.16 -4.12 3.24
N GLN A 12 -14.83 -4.14 3.04
CA GLN A 12 -14.67 -4.71 2.07
C GLN A 12 -14.01 -5.93 2.11
N GLN A 13 -13.69 -6.51 3.14
CA GLN A 13 -13.10 -7.79 3.27
C GLN A 13 -14.07 -8.82 2.76
N PRO A 14 -13.72 -9.61 1.76
CA PRO A 14 -14.60 -10.68 1.33
C PRO A 14 -14.77 -11.69 2.45
N GLU A 15 -15.93 -12.28 2.53
CA GLU A 15 -16.20 -13.28 3.54
C GLU A 15 -15.47 -14.56 3.25
N THR A 16 -15.28 -14.89 1.99
CA THR A 16 -14.49 -16.04 1.57
C THR A 16 -13.16 -15.57 1.04
N PRO A 17 -12.08 -16.34 1.25
CA PRO A 17 -10.79 -15.96 0.72
C PRO A 17 -10.85 -15.87 -0.80
N GLN A 18 -10.12 -14.90 -1.35
CA GLN A 18 -9.99 -14.76 -2.78
C GLN A 18 -9.10 -15.86 -3.32
N ARG A 19 -9.35 -16.24 -4.57
CA ARG A 19 -8.54 -17.24 -5.23
C ARG A 19 -7.17 -16.69 -5.53
N LEU A 20 -6.21 -17.59 -5.68
CA LEU A 20 -4.83 -17.22 -5.94
C LEU A 20 -4.70 -16.33 -7.17
N GLU A 21 -5.43 -16.65 -8.23
CA GLU A 21 -5.39 -15.87 -9.46
C GLU A 21 -5.84 -14.43 -9.24
N THR A 22 -6.88 -14.24 -8.44
CA THR A 22 -7.37 -12.89 -8.11
C THR A 22 -6.35 -12.14 -7.26
N LEU A 23 -5.78 -12.81 -6.28
CA LEU A 23 -4.76 -12.18 -5.42
C LEU A 23 -3.55 -11.77 -6.22
N ALA A 24 -3.14 -12.59 -7.20
CA ALA A 24 -1.95 -12.30 -8.00
C ALA A 24 -2.10 -11.01 -8.81
N ILE A 25 -3.33 -10.59 -9.10
CA ILE A 25 -3.57 -9.40 -9.91
C ILE A 25 -3.97 -8.20 -9.05
N HIS A 26 -4.74 -8.42 -7.99
CA HIS A 26 -5.41 -7.33 -7.28
C HIS A 26 -4.94 -7.08 -5.85
N ALA A 27 -4.30 -8.05 -5.21
CA ALA A 27 -3.94 -7.90 -3.81
C ALA A 27 -2.94 -6.75 -3.61
N GLY A 28 -3.13 -6.00 -2.53
CA GLY A 28 -2.20 -4.95 -2.13
C GLY A 28 -2.37 -3.63 -2.87
N TYR A 29 -3.40 -3.49 -3.73
CA TYR A 29 -3.56 -2.25 -4.46
C TYR A 29 -5.04 -1.90 -4.59
N SER A 30 -5.34 -0.62 -4.43
CA SER A 30 -6.62 -0.03 -4.78
C SER A 30 -6.37 1.13 -5.74
N VAL A 31 -7.41 1.56 -6.45
CA VAL A 31 -7.28 2.65 -7.42
C VAL A 31 -6.65 3.87 -6.75
N GLU A 32 -5.66 4.46 -7.40
CA GLU A 32 -4.95 5.61 -6.88
C GLU A 32 -5.94 6.77 -6.70
N PRO A 33 -6.04 7.36 -5.49
CA PRO A 33 -7.11 8.30 -5.19
C PRO A 33 -7.00 9.62 -5.95
N THR A 34 -5.81 10.04 -6.33
CA THR A 34 -5.62 11.33 -7.02
C THR A 34 -5.80 11.20 -8.52
N THR A 35 -5.13 10.24 -9.14
CA THR A 35 -5.13 10.08 -10.59
C THR A 35 -6.18 9.11 -11.08
N LYS A 36 -6.72 8.28 -10.17
CA LYS A 36 -7.67 7.21 -10.49
C LYS A 36 -7.04 6.11 -11.33
N ALA A 37 -5.71 5.96 -11.25
CA ALA A 37 -5.01 4.93 -12.00
C ALA A 37 -5.46 3.54 -11.55
N VAL A 38 -5.84 2.70 -12.50
CA VAL A 38 -6.25 1.33 -12.23
C VAL A 38 -5.04 0.42 -12.08
N ALA A 39 -4.04 0.60 -12.96
CA ALA A 39 -2.79 -0.14 -12.87
C ALA A 39 -1.92 0.48 -11.78
N VAL A 40 -1.06 -0.33 -11.17
CA VAL A 40 -0.15 0.15 -10.12
C VAL A 40 0.80 1.19 -10.71
N PRO A 41 0.80 2.43 -10.19
CA PRO A 41 1.75 3.43 -10.66
C PRO A 41 3.19 3.06 -10.31
N ILE A 42 4.11 3.46 -11.18
CA ILE A 42 5.54 3.28 -10.91
C ILE A 42 6.09 4.58 -10.40
N TYR A 43 6.45 4.63 -9.13
CA TYR A 43 7.00 5.83 -8.50
C TYR A 43 8.52 5.80 -8.64
N HIS A 44 9.00 6.35 -9.75
CA HIS A 44 10.43 6.38 -10.06
C HIS A 44 11.06 7.62 -9.44
N THR A 45 11.14 7.62 -8.11
CA THR A 45 11.67 8.74 -7.36
C THR A 45 12.47 8.23 -6.16
N SER A 46 13.43 9.05 -5.71
CA SER A 46 14.23 8.70 -4.54
C SER A 46 13.69 9.32 -3.26
N SER A 47 13.10 10.51 -3.33
CA SER A 47 12.70 11.24 -2.13
C SER A 47 11.30 11.79 -2.29
N TYR A 48 10.73 12.22 -1.16
CA TYR A 48 9.36 12.70 -1.08
C TYR A 48 9.33 14.02 -0.34
N ALA A 49 8.46 14.94 -0.78
CA ALA A 49 8.30 16.22 -0.11
C ALA A 49 7.43 16.07 1.13
N PHE A 50 7.66 16.94 2.10
CA PHE A 50 6.85 17.02 3.31
C PHE A 50 5.97 18.25 3.21
N ASP A 51 4.80 18.19 3.86
CA ASP A 51 3.91 19.35 3.89
C ASP A 51 4.54 20.52 4.67
N ASN A 52 5.27 20.19 5.73
CA ASN A 52 5.98 21.18 6.54
C ASN A 52 6.99 20.45 7.42
N THR A 53 7.73 21.19 8.22
CA THR A 53 8.76 20.62 9.10
C THR A 53 8.17 19.61 10.10
N GLN A 54 7.01 19.95 10.66
CA GLN A 54 6.38 19.06 11.62
C GLN A 54 5.94 17.77 10.97
N HIS A 55 5.43 17.81 9.73
CA HIS A 55 5.08 16.62 8.99
C HIS A 55 6.29 15.72 8.80
N GLY A 56 7.43 16.30 8.42
CA GLY A 56 8.65 15.53 8.28
C GLY A 56 9.08 14.89 9.58
N ALA A 57 9.04 15.66 10.68
CA ALA A 57 9.40 15.12 11.99
C ALA A 57 8.50 13.97 12.39
N ASP A 58 7.19 14.08 12.14
CA ASP A 58 6.24 13.04 12.50
C ASP A 58 6.47 11.77 11.69
N LEU A 59 6.84 11.91 10.41
CA LEU A 59 7.17 10.75 9.59
C LEU A 59 8.41 10.02 10.11
N PHE A 60 9.46 10.77 10.47
CA PHE A 60 10.68 10.16 11.01
C PHE A 60 10.45 9.53 12.37
N ASP A 61 9.53 10.08 13.17
CA ASP A 61 9.17 9.52 14.46
C ASP A 61 8.12 8.41 14.37
N LEU A 62 7.67 8.10 13.16
CA LEU A 62 6.66 7.06 12.90
C LEU A 62 5.31 7.38 13.54
N LYS A 63 5.03 8.67 13.77
CA LYS A 63 3.74 9.10 14.32
C LYS A 63 2.64 9.09 13.27
N VAL A 64 3.00 9.28 12.00
CA VAL A 64 2.07 9.24 10.88
C VAL A 64 2.65 8.33 9.81
N ALA A 65 1.77 7.76 8.98
CA ALA A 65 2.19 6.94 7.87
C ALA A 65 2.55 7.83 6.68
N GLY A 66 3.54 7.42 5.91
CA GLY A 66 3.94 8.14 4.72
C GLY A 66 5.29 7.71 4.22
N ASN A 67 5.70 8.27 3.08
CA ASN A 67 6.95 7.92 2.43
C ASN A 67 8.00 8.98 2.70
N ILE A 68 9.24 8.54 2.97
CA ILE A 68 10.35 9.42 3.26
C ILE A 68 11.40 9.32 2.16
N TYR A 69 11.84 8.12 1.84
CA TYR A 69 12.92 7.89 0.91
C TYR A 69 12.80 6.49 0.31
N THR A 70 12.99 6.37 -1.00
CA THR A 70 12.73 5.12 -1.72
C THR A 70 13.53 3.93 -1.22
N ARG A 71 14.76 4.16 -0.76
CA ARG A 71 15.57 3.04 -0.23
C ARG A 71 14.88 2.36 0.96
N ILE A 72 14.07 3.10 1.69
CA ILE A 72 13.36 2.59 2.86
C ILE A 72 11.94 2.16 2.49
N MET A 73 11.24 2.99 1.71
CA MET A 73 9.85 2.72 1.32
C MET A 73 9.53 3.39 -0.01
N ASN A 74 8.64 2.77 -0.76
CA ASN A 74 8.14 3.31 -2.02
C ASN A 74 6.76 2.70 -2.26
N PRO A 75 5.77 3.50 -2.69
CA PRO A 75 4.42 2.96 -2.89
C PRO A 75 4.36 1.80 -3.88
N THR A 76 5.19 1.80 -4.91
CA THR A 76 5.23 0.70 -5.87
C THR A 76 5.73 -0.59 -5.21
N ASN A 77 6.81 -0.48 -4.43
CA ASN A 77 7.35 -1.63 -3.71
C ASN A 77 6.35 -2.13 -2.65
N ALA A 78 5.61 -1.21 -2.03
CA ALA A 78 4.62 -1.59 -1.04
C ALA A 78 3.55 -2.50 -1.62
N VAL A 79 3.13 -2.25 -2.86
CA VAL A 79 2.15 -3.13 -3.51
C VAL A 79 2.73 -4.53 -3.70
N LEU A 80 3.98 -4.63 -4.15
CA LEU A 80 4.63 -5.93 -4.29
C LEU A 80 4.69 -6.66 -2.95
N GLU A 81 5.10 -5.96 -1.91
CA GLU A 81 5.23 -6.56 -0.59
C GLU A 81 3.89 -7.07 -0.08
N GLU A 82 2.85 -6.26 -0.19
CA GLU A 82 1.53 -6.67 0.27
C GLU A 82 0.95 -7.80 -0.57
N ARG A 83 1.20 -7.77 -1.87
CA ARG A 83 0.68 -8.81 -2.76
C ARG A 83 1.36 -10.16 -2.48
N VAL A 84 2.68 -10.16 -2.32
CA VAL A 84 3.39 -11.39 -1.99
C VAL A 84 2.97 -11.92 -0.62
N ALA A 85 2.81 -11.04 0.36
CA ALA A 85 2.32 -11.45 1.68
C ALA A 85 0.95 -12.11 1.57
N ALA A 86 0.05 -11.54 0.76
CA ALA A 86 -1.28 -12.11 0.56
C ALA A 86 -1.21 -13.47 -0.12
N LEU A 87 -0.35 -13.61 -1.13
CA LEU A 87 -0.21 -14.87 -1.86
C LEU A 87 0.34 -15.98 -0.97
N GLU A 88 1.25 -15.65 -0.07
CA GLU A 88 1.91 -16.62 0.81
C GLU A 88 1.18 -16.81 2.13
N GLY A 89 0.12 -16.04 2.39
CA GLY A 89 -0.59 -16.11 3.66
C GLY A 89 0.20 -15.54 4.82
N GLY A 90 1.15 -14.65 4.53
CA GLY A 90 1.98 -14.03 5.56
C GLY A 90 1.38 -12.75 6.10
N ILE A 91 1.96 -12.25 7.19
CA ILE A 91 1.52 -11.00 7.80
C ILE A 91 2.23 -9.78 7.21
N GLY A 92 3.29 -9.99 6.43
CA GLY A 92 4.03 -8.92 5.78
C GLY A 92 5.12 -9.48 4.92
N ALA A 93 5.75 -8.60 4.14
CA ALA A 93 6.87 -8.95 3.27
C ALA A 93 7.75 -7.72 3.12
N LEU A 94 9.02 -7.95 2.78
CA LEU A 94 9.98 -6.87 2.56
C LEU A 94 10.74 -7.15 1.27
N ALA A 95 10.68 -6.20 0.34
CA ALA A 95 11.41 -6.28 -0.91
C ALA A 95 12.76 -5.58 -0.76
N VAL A 96 13.82 -6.28 -1.15
CA VAL A 96 15.18 -5.73 -1.06
C VAL A 96 15.88 -5.91 -2.40
N ALA A 97 16.99 -5.19 -2.59
CA ALA A 97 17.70 -5.19 -3.86
C ALA A 97 18.66 -6.37 -4.02
N SER A 98 18.93 -7.11 -2.96
CA SER A 98 19.92 -8.19 -2.99
C SER A 98 19.42 -9.41 -2.25
N GLY A 99 20.03 -10.51 -2.52
CA GLY A 99 19.74 -11.76 -1.81
C GLY A 99 20.40 -11.88 -0.46
#